data_223ae6da9bffafcfcb9033291f5367c5
#
_entry.id   223ae6da9bffafcfcb9033291f5367c5
#
_cell.length_a   1.000
_cell.length_b   1.000
_cell.length_c   1.000
_cell.angle_alpha   90.00
_cell.angle_beta   90.00
_cell.angle_gamma   90.00
#
_symmetry.space_group_name_H-M   'P 1'
#
loop_
_entity.id
_entity.type
_entity.pdbx_description
1 polymer ?
#
loop_
_entity_poly.entity_id
_entity_poly.type
_entity_poly.pdbx_seq_one_letter_code
_entity_poly.pdbx_strand_id
1 'polypeptide(L)'
;MGKELGERIYEMLQKQGLQQKELAERIGITETAMSRYISGTREPKPDVIANMATALHTTSDYLLGIENDEFNYHHVRRMIARNASSMTDQEKKALIEALFGEA
;
A
#
# COMPACT_ATOMS: atom_id res chain seq x y z
N MET A 1 16.62 0.95 -6.46
CA MET A 1 15.56 1.33 -5.55
C MET A 1 14.37 1.96 -6.25
N GLY A 2 14.55 3.02 -7.01
CA GLY A 2 13.45 3.67 -7.69
C GLY A 2 12.65 2.77 -8.61
N LYS A 3 13.32 1.86 -9.31
CA LYS A 3 12.64 0.94 -10.21
C LYS A 3 11.72 -0.01 -9.45
N GLU A 4 12.18 -0.48 -8.31
CA GLU A 4 11.38 -1.38 -7.50
C GLU A 4 10.14 -0.69 -6.96
N LEU A 5 10.28 0.55 -6.52
CA LEU A 5 9.15 1.36 -6.08
C LEU A 5 8.14 1.54 -7.21
N GLY A 6 8.62 1.86 -8.41
CA GLY A 6 7.76 2.04 -9.56
C GLY A 6 6.99 0.79 -9.91
N GLU A 7 7.63 -0.36 -9.83
CA GLU A 7 6.97 -1.63 -10.11
C GLU A 7 5.84 -1.90 -9.13
N ARG A 8 6.05 -1.59 -7.86
CA ARG A 8 5.03 -1.80 -6.84
C ARG A 8 3.86 -0.84 -7.02
N ILE A 9 4.14 0.40 -7.38
CA ILE A 9 3.09 1.37 -7.69
C ILE A 9 2.26 0.86 -8.87
N TYR A 10 2.94 0.42 -9.90
CA TYR A 10 2.27 -0.08 -11.10
C TYR A 10 1.38 -1.28 -10.78
N GLU A 11 1.88 -2.21 -9.98
CA GLU A 11 1.09 -3.37 -9.58
C GLU A 11 -0.18 -2.96 -8.85
N MET A 12 -0.07 -1.99 -7.93
CA MET A 12 -1.23 -1.53 -7.19
C MET A 12 -2.25 -0.87 -8.10
N LEU A 13 -1.78 -0.10 -9.08
CA LEU A 13 -2.68 0.51 -10.06
C LEU A 13 -3.43 -0.56 -10.84
N GLN A 14 -2.72 -1.60 -11.27
CA GLN A 14 -3.34 -2.70 -12.00
C GLN A 14 -4.38 -3.42 -11.16
N LYS A 15 -4.05 -3.72 -9.93
CA LYS A 15 -4.96 -4.43 -9.03
C LYS A 15 -6.24 -3.65 -8.77
N GLN A 16 -6.14 -2.34 -8.71
CA GLN A 16 -7.27 -1.49 -8.37
C GLN A 16 -7.98 -0.90 -9.58
N GLY A 17 -7.50 -1.20 -10.78
CA GLY A 17 -8.10 -0.66 -11.99
C GLY A 17 -7.94 0.84 -12.12
N LEU A 18 -6.88 1.40 -11.56
CA LEU A 18 -6.61 2.82 -11.61
C LEU A 18 -5.59 3.15 -12.68
N GLN A 19 -5.76 4.30 -13.28
CA GLN A 19 -4.78 4.80 -14.22
C GLN A 19 -3.77 5.69 -13.50
N GLN A 20 -2.58 5.75 -14.07
CA GLN A 20 -1.50 6.60 -13.58
C GLN A 20 -1.95 8.05 -13.41
N LYS A 21 -2.70 8.55 -14.39
CA LYS A 21 -3.22 9.91 -14.35
C LYS A 21 -4.16 10.14 -13.16
N GLU A 22 -4.99 9.14 -12.86
CA GLU A 22 -5.92 9.25 -11.75
C GLU A 22 -5.18 9.34 -10.42
N LEU A 23 -4.15 8.53 -10.24
CA LEU A 23 -3.35 8.57 -9.01
C LEU A 23 -2.66 9.93 -8.88
N ALA A 24 -2.09 10.43 -9.97
CA ALA A 24 -1.43 11.74 -9.96
C ALA A 24 -2.39 12.84 -9.52
N GLU A 25 -3.62 12.81 -10.03
CA GLU A 25 -4.62 13.79 -9.65
C GLU A 25 -5.00 13.70 -8.18
N ARG A 26 -5.12 12.49 -7.67
CA ARG A 26 -5.52 12.27 -6.28
C ARG A 26 -4.50 12.83 -5.29
N ILE A 27 -3.23 12.76 -5.64
CA ILE A 27 -2.18 13.23 -4.73
C ILE A 27 -1.62 14.60 -5.11
N GLY A 28 -2.19 15.22 -6.16
CA GLY A 28 -1.87 16.60 -6.49
C GLY A 28 -0.53 16.79 -7.18
N ILE A 29 -0.09 15.82 -7.97
CA ILE A 29 1.13 15.96 -8.77
C ILE A 29 0.80 15.83 -10.26
N THR A 30 1.75 16.17 -11.11
CA THR A 30 1.56 16.06 -12.55
C THR A 30 1.69 14.62 -13.00
N GLU A 31 1.06 14.29 -14.12
CA GLU A 31 1.20 12.97 -14.70
C GLU A 31 2.64 12.71 -15.12
N THR A 32 3.34 13.74 -15.57
CA THR A 32 4.76 13.62 -15.92
C THR A 32 5.58 13.20 -14.70
N ALA A 33 5.35 13.83 -13.55
CA ALA A 33 6.06 13.46 -12.33
C ALA A 33 5.75 12.02 -11.94
N MET A 34 4.48 11.63 -12.00
CA MET A 34 4.08 10.26 -11.68
C MET A 34 4.78 9.26 -12.59
N SER A 35 4.83 9.57 -13.88
CA SER A 35 5.49 8.71 -14.86
C SER A 35 6.96 8.50 -14.52
N ARG A 36 7.65 9.56 -14.10
CA ARG A 36 9.06 9.47 -13.72
C ARG A 36 9.26 8.65 -12.44
N TYR A 37 8.35 8.75 -11.49
CA TYR A 37 8.42 7.95 -10.28
C TYR A 37 8.25 6.46 -10.62
N ILE A 38 7.30 6.15 -11.49
CA ILE A 38 7.03 4.76 -11.86
C ILE A 38 8.18 4.18 -12.69
N SER A 39 8.76 4.97 -13.57
CA SER A 39 9.89 4.51 -14.40
C SER A 39 11.21 4.43 -13.63
N GLY A 40 11.26 5.01 -12.43
CA GLY A 40 12.46 5.01 -11.61
C GLY A 40 13.47 6.06 -11.98
N THR A 41 13.11 7.01 -12.87
CA THR A 41 14.03 8.08 -13.26
C THR A 41 14.06 9.22 -12.26
N ARG A 42 13.09 9.26 -11.36
CA ARG A 42 13.04 10.26 -10.31
C ARG A 42 12.52 9.60 -9.03
N GLU A 43 13.13 9.95 -7.92
CA GLU A 43 12.74 9.40 -6.62
C GLU A 43 11.78 10.36 -5.92
N PRO A 44 10.61 9.89 -5.48
CA PRO A 44 9.67 10.76 -4.78
C PRO A 44 10.14 11.02 -3.36
N LYS A 45 9.76 12.18 -2.83
CA LYS A 45 10.05 12.51 -1.44
C LYS A 45 9.16 11.67 -0.52
N PRO A 46 9.56 11.51 0.77
CA PRO A 46 8.79 10.69 1.70
C PRO A 46 7.33 11.08 1.83
N ASP A 47 7.01 12.36 1.79
CA ASP A 47 5.62 12.81 1.89
C ASP A 47 4.82 12.41 0.65
N VAL A 48 5.45 12.40 -0.52
CA VAL A 48 4.79 11.95 -1.74
C VAL A 48 4.52 10.45 -1.67
N ILE A 49 5.48 9.68 -1.17
CA ILE A 49 5.29 8.24 -0.99
C ILE A 49 4.14 7.96 -0.03
N ALA A 50 4.07 8.70 1.06
CA ALA A 50 2.98 8.54 2.02
C ALA A 50 1.62 8.85 1.39
N ASN A 51 1.56 9.89 0.56
CA ASN A 51 0.32 10.24 -0.13
C ASN A 51 -0.09 9.17 -1.15
N MET A 52 0.89 8.60 -1.85
CA MET A 52 0.64 7.50 -2.76
C MET A 52 0.08 6.29 -2.02
N ALA A 53 0.70 5.95 -0.89
CA ALA A 53 0.27 4.82 -0.10
C ALA A 53 -1.17 5.00 0.37
N THR A 54 -1.50 6.18 0.86
CA THR A 54 -2.86 6.48 1.29
C THR A 54 -3.86 6.35 0.15
N ALA A 55 -3.52 6.90 -1.01
CA ALA A 55 -4.41 6.87 -2.17
C ALA A 55 -4.59 5.44 -2.70
N LEU A 56 -3.57 4.60 -2.55
CA LEU A 56 -3.61 3.22 -3.01
C LEU A 56 -4.06 2.24 -1.92
N HIS A 57 -4.41 2.74 -0.73
CA HIS A 57 -4.85 1.91 0.39
C HIS A 57 -3.80 0.89 0.81
N THR A 58 -2.54 1.31 0.82
CA THR A 58 -1.43 0.47 1.23
C THR A 58 -0.54 1.27 2.18
N THR A 59 0.69 0.81 2.40
CA THR A 59 1.64 1.47 3.30
C THR A 59 2.87 1.94 2.53
N SER A 60 3.54 2.94 3.09
CA SER A 60 4.83 3.39 2.53
C SER A 60 5.84 2.25 2.52
N ASP A 61 5.84 1.45 3.58
CA ASP A 61 6.78 0.33 3.68
C ASP A 61 6.58 -0.68 2.56
N TYR A 62 5.32 -0.96 2.20
CA TYR A 62 5.05 -1.85 1.08
C TYR A 62 5.61 -1.28 -0.23
N LEU A 63 5.33 0.00 -0.48
CA LEU A 63 5.78 0.65 -1.72
C LEU A 63 7.30 0.68 -1.79
N LEU A 64 7.97 0.85 -0.66
CA LEU A 64 9.42 0.90 -0.60
C LEU A 64 10.09 -0.48 -0.59
N GLY A 65 9.28 -1.54 -0.54
CA GLY A 65 9.82 -2.89 -0.54
C GLY A 65 10.40 -3.34 0.78
N ILE A 66 10.03 -2.68 1.86
CA ILE A 66 10.53 -3.00 3.20
C ILE A 66 9.71 -4.12 3.84
N GLU A 67 8.40 -4.14 3.56
CA GLU A 67 7.53 -5.16 4.12
C GLU A 67 7.79 -6.53 3.50
N ASN A 68 7.81 -7.53 4.36
CA ASN A 68 7.86 -8.92 3.96
C ASN A 68 6.68 -9.63 4.65
N ASP A 69 6.54 -10.93 4.45
CA ASP A 69 5.42 -11.68 5.01
C ASP A 69 5.36 -11.55 6.52
N GLU A 70 6.51 -11.64 7.18
CA GLU A 70 6.58 -11.51 8.61
C GLU A 70 6.20 -10.11 9.07
N PHE A 71 6.67 -9.10 8.35
CA PHE A 71 6.34 -7.72 8.64
C PHE A 71 4.84 -7.48 8.47
N ASN A 72 4.25 -7.99 7.41
CA ASN A 72 2.81 -7.87 7.18
C ASN A 72 2.01 -8.51 8.29
N TYR A 73 2.45 -9.66 8.78
CA TYR A 73 1.80 -10.34 9.89
C TYR A 73 1.74 -9.44 11.12
N HIS A 74 2.86 -8.83 11.48
CA HIS A 74 2.89 -7.95 12.63
C HIS A 74 2.04 -6.70 12.43
N HIS A 75 2.03 -6.17 11.23
CA HIS A 75 1.22 -5.00 10.91
C HIS A 75 -0.27 -5.32 11.06
N VAL A 76 -0.70 -6.44 10.53
CA VAL A 76 -2.10 -6.85 10.62
C VAL A 76 -2.49 -7.12 12.07
N ARG A 77 -1.61 -7.76 12.83
CA ARG A 77 -1.87 -8.00 14.25
C ARG A 77 -2.10 -6.70 15.01
N ARG A 78 -1.30 -5.68 14.72
CA ARG A 78 -1.48 -4.37 15.37
C ARG A 78 -2.80 -3.72 14.98
N MET A 79 -3.19 -3.86 13.72
CA MET A 79 -4.47 -3.33 13.27
C MET A 79 -5.64 -4.01 13.99
N ILE A 80 -5.58 -5.33 14.11
CA ILE A 80 -6.62 -6.08 14.80
C ILE A 80 -6.69 -5.67 16.25
N ALA A 81 -5.54 -5.56 16.91
CA ALA A 81 -5.50 -5.18 18.32
C ALA A 81 -6.08 -3.78 18.54
N ARG A 82 -5.78 -2.86 17.62
CA ARG A 82 -6.27 -1.49 17.72
C ARG A 82 -7.78 -1.41 17.59
N ASN A 83 -8.37 -2.28 16.79
CA ASN A 83 -9.80 -2.28 16.55
C ASN A 83 -10.56 -3.34 17.36
N ALA A 84 -9.86 -4.04 18.24
CA ALA A 84 -10.44 -5.18 18.95
C ALA A 84 -11.68 -4.80 19.78
N SER A 85 -11.70 -3.62 20.35
CA SER A 85 -12.82 -3.21 21.19
C SER A 85 -14.10 -2.98 20.39
N SER A 86 -14.01 -2.78 19.09
CA SER A 86 -15.17 -2.55 18.25
C SER A 86 -15.60 -3.78 17.46
N MET A 87 -14.92 -4.90 17.68
CA MET A 87 -15.22 -6.14 16.97
C MET A 87 -15.71 -7.22 17.92
N THR A 88 -16.66 -8.01 17.45
CA THR A 88 -17.06 -9.19 18.19
C THR A 88 -15.99 -10.27 18.07
N ASP A 89 -16.03 -11.24 18.98
CA ASP A 89 -15.07 -12.35 18.92
C ASP A 89 -15.19 -13.12 17.60
N GLN A 90 -16.41 -13.27 17.14
CA GLN A 90 -16.65 -13.96 15.86
C GLN A 90 -16.06 -13.18 14.71
N GLU A 91 -16.18 -11.87 14.70
CA GLU A 91 -15.60 -11.02 13.66
C GLU A 91 -14.09 -11.10 13.66
N LYS A 92 -13.49 -11.07 14.87
CA LYS A 92 -12.03 -11.19 14.97
C LYS A 92 -11.56 -12.54 14.42
N LYS A 93 -12.26 -13.60 14.77
CA LYS A 93 -11.91 -14.93 14.32
C LYS A 93 -12.03 -15.04 12.79
N ALA A 94 -13.11 -14.52 12.25
CA ALA A 94 -13.33 -14.54 10.80
C ALA A 94 -12.25 -13.76 10.06
N LEU A 95 -11.87 -12.61 10.59
CA LEU A 95 -10.83 -11.79 9.98
C LEU A 95 -9.49 -12.50 10.00
N ILE A 96 -9.12 -13.09 11.14
CA ILE A 96 -7.87 -13.81 11.26
C ILE A 96 -7.83 -14.99 10.29
N GLU A 97 -8.91 -15.73 10.19
CA GLU A 97 -8.99 -16.87 9.26
C GLU A 97 -8.88 -16.42 7.81
N ALA A 98 -9.48 -15.28 7.46
CA ALA A 98 -9.40 -14.75 6.10
C ALA A 98 -8.00 -14.33 5.72
N LEU A 99 -7.24 -13.84 6.70
CA LEU A 99 -5.89 -13.29 6.42
C LEU A 99 -4.79 -14.34 6.54
N PHE A 100 -4.94 -15.29 7.49
CA PHE A 100 -3.86 -16.23 7.80
C PHE A 100 -4.30 -17.67 7.63
N GLY A 101 -5.52 -17.86 7.43
CA GLY A 101 -6.01 -19.12 7.46
C GLY A 101 -5.81 -19.96 6.42
N GLU A 102 -5.56 -20.53 6.17
CA GLU A 102 -5.44 -21.35 5.59
C GLU A 102 -5.86 -22.15 5.45
N ALA A 103 -5.96 -22.18 5.15
CA ALA A 103 -6.64 -23.03 4.94
C ALA A 103 -6.45 -24.13 4.85
#